data_047a018cd79e0ca4165c401b8bafb802
#
_entry.id   047a018cd79e0ca4165c401b8bafb802
#
_cell.length_a   1.000
_cell.length_b   1.000
_cell.length_c   1.000
_cell.angle_alpha   90.00
_cell.angle_beta   90.00
_cell.angle_gamma   90.00
#
_symmetry.space_group_name_H-M   'P 1'
#
loop_
_entity.id
_entity.type
_entity.pdbx_description
1 polymer ?
#
loop_
_entity_poly.entity_id
_entity_poly.type
_entity_poly.pdbx_seq_one_letter_code
_entity_poly.pdbx_strand_id
1 'polypeptide(L)'
;MVIIYLYAFDLGMSSPGMTIFDLKTHEPIMITSIKTNAKEEHGQRLFAIKMHFAKNIKKYPPSEIAIERGFSKHNIATQVTFRVHGVINEMFKDIPQFYYPPTTVKKSLLVGNATKEAIRKEIEKKYPKIKFNNEDESDSFAVGLCHLIEKHGMKWR
;
A
#
# COMPACT_ATOMS: atom_id res chain seq x y z
N MET A 1 -7.69 -24.68 7.01
CA MET A 1 -6.46 -23.86 6.96
C MET A 1 -6.83 -22.39 7.08
N VAL A 2 -6.26 -21.70 8.05
CA VAL A 2 -6.52 -20.27 8.22
C VAL A 2 -5.62 -19.49 7.26
N ILE A 3 -6.23 -18.75 6.33
CA ILE A 3 -5.50 -17.83 5.46
C ILE A 3 -5.38 -16.50 6.19
N ILE A 4 -4.18 -15.95 6.24
CA ILE A 4 -3.90 -14.65 6.84
C ILE A 4 -3.44 -13.68 5.77
N TYR A 5 -3.95 -12.45 5.83
CA TYR A 5 -3.74 -11.46 4.77
C TYR A 5 -2.99 -10.24 5.26
N LEU A 6 -2.14 -9.74 4.39
CA LEU A 6 -1.49 -8.45 4.52
C LEU A 6 -2.18 -7.44 3.61
N TYR A 7 -2.53 -6.27 4.15
CA TYR A 7 -2.93 -5.12 3.35
C TYR A 7 -1.78 -4.13 3.29
N ALA A 8 -1.31 -3.85 2.09
CA ALA A 8 -0.23 -2.89 1.85
C ALA A 8 -0.76 -1.65 1.13
N PHE A 9 -0.41 -0.47 1.63
CA PHE A 9 -0.97 0.80 1.17
C PHE A 9 0.08 1.79 0.73
N ASP A 10 -0.21 2.48 -0.37
CA ASP A 10 0.36 3.77 -0.72
C ASP A 10 -0.78 4.79 -0.66
N LEU A 11 -0.72 5.72 0.29
CA LEU A 11 -1.83 6.58 0.65
C LEU A 11 -1.64 8.03 0.19
N GLY A 12 -2.50 8.44 -0.71
CA GLY A 12 -2.67 9.84 -1.12
C GLY A 12 -4.15 10.14 -1.26
N MET A 13 -4.53 11.40 -1.34
CA MET A 13 -5.94 11.80 -1.46
C MET A 13 -6.50 11.51 -2.86
N SER A 14 -5.68 11.63 -3.89
CA SER A 14 -6.15 11.56 -5.29
C SER A 14 -6.43 10.13 -5.74
N SER A 15 -5.50 9.21 -5.47
CA SER A 15 -5.60 7.83 -5.96
C SER A 15 -4.88 6.83 -5.06
N PRO A 16 -5.29 6.69 -3.79
CA PRO A 16 -4.63 5.73 -2.91
C PRO A 16 -4.73 4.32 -3.44
N GLY A 17 -3.63 3.57 -3.33
CA GLY A 17 -3.51 2.19 -3.78
C GLY A 17 -3.40 1.21 -2.63
N MET A 18 -3.87 -0.02 -2.86
CA MET A 18 -3.78 -1.12 -1.91
C MET A 18 -3.48 -2.42 -2.65
N THR A 19 -2.61 -3.22 -2.07
CA THR A 19 -2.37 -4.60 -2.50
C THR A 19 -2.59 -5.54 -1.33
N ILE A 20 -3.31 -6.63 -1.57
CA ILE A 20 -3.53 -7.69 -0.58
C ILE A 20 -2.62 -8.86 -0.94
N PHE A 21 -1.87 -9.35 0.05
CA PHE A 21 -1.02 -10.55 -0.08
C PHE A 21 -1.47 -11.63 0.89
N ASP A 22 -1.26 -12.88 0.50
CA ASP A 22 -1.31 -14.02 1.41
C ASP A 22 0.01 -14.03 2.22
N LEU A 23 -0.07 -13.95 3.55
CA LEU A 23 1.11 -13.91 4.41
C LEU A 23 1.87 -15.23 4.48
N LYS A 24 1.24 -16.35 4.14
CA LYS A 24 1.90 -17.67 4.14
C LYS A 24 2.61 -17.96 2.83
N THR A 25 1.93 -17.75 1.71
CA THR A 25 2.47 -18.04 0.38
C THR A 25 3.28 -16.90 -0.19
N HIS A 26 3.09 -15.68 0.34
CA HIS A 26 3.63 -14.42 -0.17
C HIS A 26 3.06 -14.04 -1.56
N GLU A 27 1.99 -14.71 -1.99
CA GLU A 27 1.38 -14.42 -3.28
C GLU A 27 0.45 -13.21 -3.20
N PRO A 28 0.46 -12.34 -4.23
CA PRO A 28 -0.52 -11.27 -4.31
C PRO A 28 -1.91 -11.83 -4.62
N ILE A 29 -2.90 -11.30 -3.92
CA ILE A 29 -4.31 -11.72 -4.04
C ILE A 29 -5.10 -10.71 -4.86
N MET A 30 -4.88 -9.42 -4.59
CA MET A 30 -5.65 -8.33 -5.18
C MET A 30 -4.83 -7.05 -5.21
N ILE A 31 -4.98 -6.29 -6.27
CA ILE A 31 -4.40 -4.95 -6.42
C ILE A 31 -5.56 -4.02 -6.76
N THR A 32 -5.70 -2.92 -6.05
CA THR A 32 -6.78 -1.96 -6.28
C THR A 32 -6.34 -0.54 -5.95
N SER A 33 -7.04 0.41 -6.51
CA SER A 33 -6.91 1.83 -6.21
C SER A 33 -8.26 2.49 -6.41
N ILE A 34 -8.42 3.70 -5.89
CA ILE A 34 -9.60 4.51 -6.14
C ILE A 34 -9.16 5.92 -6.53
N LYS A 35 -9.73 6.45 -7.60
CA LYS A 35 -9.53 7.85 -7.97
C LYS A 35 -10.66 8.66 -7.34
N THR A 36 -10.32 9.56 -6.41
CA THR A 36 -11.31 10.43 -5.77
C THR A 36 -11.63 11.65 -6.63
N ASN A 37 -12.79 12.23 -6.41
CA ASN A 37 -13.23 13.43 -7.14
C ASN A 37 -12.63 14.69 -6.50
N ALA A 38 -11.71 15.36 -7.22
CA ALA A 38 -11.04 16.57 -6.73
C ALA A 38 -11.99 17.75 -6.47
N LYS A 39 -13.20 17.71 -7.01
CA LYS A 39 -14.23 18.74 -6.79
C LYS A 39 -15.01 18.55 -5.48
N GLU A 40 -14.92 17.36 -4.87
CA GLU A 40 -15.59 17.08 -3.60
C GLU A 40 -14.77 17.56 -2.41
N GLU A 41 -15.46 17.81 -1.29
CA GLU A 41 -14.82 18.13 -0.02
C GLU A 41 -13.98 16.97 0.50
N HIS A 42 -12.96 17.27 1.30
CA HIS A 42 -12.03 16.24 1.82
C HIS A 42 -12.75 15.15 2.60
N GLY A 43 -13.76 15.52 3.41
CA GLY A 43 -14.53 14.51 4.15
C GLY A 43 -15.23 13.51 3.24
N GLN A 44 -15.81 13.96 2.14
CA GLN A 44 -16.44 13.10 1.14
C GLN A 44 -15.42 12.19 0.46
N ARG A 45 -14.26 12.73 0.12
CA ARG A 45 -13.17 11.98 -0.51
C ARG A 45 -12.61 10.92 0.44
N LEU A 46 -12.40 11.27 1.71
CA LEU A 46 -11.95 10.32 2.74
C LEU A 46 -12.96 9.21 2.96
N PHE A 47 -14.24 9.53 2.96
CA PHE A 47 -15.31 8.54 3.08
C PHE A 47 -15.29 7.56 1.88
N ALA A 48 -15.12 8.09 0.66
CA ALA A 48 -15.02 7.26 -0.55
C ALA A 48 -13.83 6.29 -0.47
N ILE A 49 -12.67 6.77 0.00
CA ILE A 49 -11.48 5.95 0.21
C ILE A 49 -11.77 4.83 1.23
N LYS A 50 -12.34 5.20 2.38
CA LYS A 50 -12.70 4.24 3.42
C LYS A 50 -13.63 3.16 2.89
N MET A 51 -14.68 3.53 2.21
CA MET A 51 -15.67 2.59 1.67
C MET A 51 -15.07 1.67 0.60
N HIS A 52 -14.20 2.20 -0.25
CA HIS A 52 -13.53 1.40 -1.27
C HIS A 52 -12.68 0.29 -0.66
N PHE A 53 -11.85 0.61 0.32
CA PHE A 53 -11.00 -0.40 0.95
C PHE A 53 -11.78 -1.33 1.89
N ALA A 54 -12.81 -0.84 2.55
CA ALA A 54 -13.64 -1.65 3.44
C ALA A 54 -14.35 -2.82 2.74
N LYS A 55 -14.64 -2.70 1.44
CA LYS A 55 -15.30 -3.76 0.66
C LYS A 55 -14.59 -5.11 0.74
N ASN A 56 -13.31 -5.11 0.95
CA ASN A 56 -12.48 -6.32 0.90
C ASN A 56 -12.35 -7.02 2.26
N ILE A 57 -12.66 -6.34 3.35
CA ILE A 57 -12.38 -6.82 4.72
C ILE A 57 -13.12 -8.12 5.04
N LYS A 58 -14.35 -8.25 4.59
CA LYS A 58 -15.16 -9.44 4.86
C LYS A 58 -14.58 -10.68 4.16
N LYS A 59 -14.18 -10.54 2.91
CA LYS A 59 -13.63 -11.64 2.11
C LYS A 59 -12.17 -11.93 2.46
N TYR A 60 -11.41 -10.91 2.74
CA TYR A 60 -9.98 -10.98 3.04
C TYR A 60 -9.68 -10.25 4.35
N PRO A 61 -10.02 -10.84 5.52
CA PRO A 61 -9.79 -10.15 6.80
C PRO A 61 -8.29 -9.95 7.03
N PRO A 62 -7.82 -8.70 7.23
CA PRO A 62 -6.39 -8.43 7.37
C PRO A 62 -5.87 -8.86 8.74
N SER A 63 -4.65 -9.37 8.75
CA SER A 63 -3.90 -9.70 9.96
C SER A 63 -2.77 -8.72 10.24
N GLU A 64 -2.27 -8.07 9.20
CA GLU A 64 -1.23 -7.04 9.27
C GLU A 64 -1.48 -5.96 8.23
N ILE A 65 -1.06 -4.75 8.55
CA ILE A 65 -1.15 -3.59 7.66
C ILE A 65 0.27 -3.04 7.45
N ALA A 66 0.66 -2.82 6.20
CA ALA A 66 1.92 -2.16 5.85
C ALA A 66 1.62 -0.86 5.10
N ILE A 67 2.25 0.23 5.50
CA ILE A 67 1.98 1.56 4.95
C ILE A 67 3.30 2.23 4.59
N GLU A 68 3.39 2.82 3.39
CA GLU A 68 4.51 3.67 3.06
C GLU A 68 4.40 4.95 3.89
N ARG A 69 5.48 5.26 4.62
CA ARG A 69 5.52 6.47 5.46
C ARG A 69 5.58 7.72 4.57
N GLY A 70 4.67 8.65 4.80
CA GLY A 70 4.72 9.95 4.13
C GLY A 70 5.88 10.80 4.61
N PHE A 71 6.34 11.71 3.75
CA PHE A 71 7.37 12.69 4.14
C PHE A 71 6.77 13.76 5.04
N SER A 72 7.50 14.11 6.08
CA SER A 72 7.18 15.26 6.94
C SER A 72 7.67 16.54 6.27
N LYS A 73 6.83 17.12 5.40
CA LYS A 73 7.01 18.47 4.87
C LYS A 73 5.90 19.35 5.43
N HIS A 74 6.25 20.55 5.87
CA HIS A 74 5.29 21.52 6.41
C HIS A 74 4.54 22.22 5.27
N ASN A 75 3.76 21.48 4.50
CA ASN A 75 2.93 22.02 3.45
C ASN A 75 1.52 21.40 3.44
N ILE A 76 0.61 22.01 2.70
CA ILE A 76 -0.79 21.58 2.62
C ILE A 76 -0.91 20.14 2.06
N ALA A 77 -0.12 19.81 1.05
CA ALA A 77 -0.13 18.47 0.44
C ALA A 77 0.19 17.37 1.45
N THR A 78 1.18 17.60 2.32
CA THR A 78 1.54 16.68 3.41
C THR A 78 0.39 16.51 4.41
N GLN A 79 -0.24 17.62 4.80
CA GLN A 79 -1.38 17.60 5.73
C GLN A 79 -2.54 16.78 5.15
N VAL A 80 -2.84 16.95 3.86
CA VAL A 80 -3.89 16.22 3.16
C VAL A 80 -3.59 14.72 3.14
N THR A 81 -2.35 14.35 2.85
CA THR A 81 -1.91 12.95 2.87
C THR A 81 -2.10 12.33 4.26
N PHE A 82 -1.74 13.03 5.32
CA PHE A 82 -1.90 12.51 6.69
C PHE A 82 -3.36 12.33 7.10
N ARG A 83 -4.30 13.07 6.52
CA ARG A 83 -5.73 12.82 6.74
C ARG A 83 -6.11 11.42 6.24
N VAL A 84 -5.61 11.02 5.09
CA VAL A 84 -5.84 9.66 4.54
C VAL A 84 -5.21 8.61 5.46
N HIS A 85 -3.97 8.84 5.91
CA HIS A 85 -3.32 7.95 6.89
C HIS A 85 -4.18 7.79 8.15
N GLY A 86 -4.73 8.89 8.67
CA GLY A 86 -5.58 8.84 9.85
C GLY A 86 -6.82 7.97 9.67
N VAL A 87 -7.46 8.04 8.51
CA VAL A 87 -8.61 7.18 8.20
C VAL A 87 -8.23 5.71 8.18
N ILE A 88 -7.12 5.37 7.54
CA ILE A 88 -6.63 3.98 7.49
C ILE A 88 -6.21 3.50 8.89
N ASN A 89 -5.51 4.32 9.66
CA ASN A 89 -5.14 3.98 11.03
C ASN A 89 -6.37 3.63 11.88
N GLU A 90 -7.43 4.42 11.76
CA GLU A 90 -8.67 4.19 12.52
C GLU A 90 -9.42 2.96 12.04
N MET A 91 -9.54 2.75 10.72
CA MET A 91 -10.21 1.57 10.16
C MET A 91 -9.61 0.26 10.68
N PHE A 92 -8.30 0.22 10.83
CA PHE A 92 -7.56 -0.98 11.22
C PHE A 92 -6.94 -0.85 12.61
N LYS A 93 -7.58 -0.13 13.52
CA LYS A 93 -7.07 0.17 14.87
C LYS A 93 -6.68 -1.06 15.69
N ASP A 94 -7.31 -2.19 15.45
CA ASP A 94 -7.06 -3.43 16.18
C ASP A 94 -6.08 -4.38 15.47
N ILE A 95 -5.52 -3.95 14.33
CA ILE A 95 -4.59 -4.72 13.52
C ILE A 95 -3.18 -4.10 13.61
N PRO A 96 -2.11 -4.89 13.78
CA PRO A 96 -0.75 -4.35 13.77
C PRO A 96 -0.45 -3.59 12.47
N GLN A 97 0.06 -2.36 12.61
CA GLN A 97 0.37 -1.47 11.49
C GLN A 97 1.87 -1.18 11.47
N PHE A 98 2.48 -1.38 10.32
CA PHE A 98 3.93 -1.22 10.09
C PHE A 98 4.17 -0.15 9.05
N TYR A 99 5.14 0.74 9.30
CA TYR A 99 5.44 1.88 8.43
C TYR A 99 6.83 1.76 7.83
N TYR A 100 6.95 2.01 6.53
CA TYR A 100 8.21 1.92 5.81
C TYR A 100 8.51 3.23 5.08
N PRO A 101 9.67 3.86 5.34
CA PRO A 101 10.11 5.01 4.53
C PRO A 101 10.30 4.60 3.07
N PRO A 102 10.07 5.51 2.12
CA PRO A 102 10.25 5.20 0.69
C PRO A 102 11.64 4.65 0.35
N THR A 103 12.69 5.15 1.00
CA THR A 103 14.05 4.66 0.79
C THR A 103 14.22 3.21 1.23
N THR A 104 13.58 2.80 2.33
CA THR A 104 13.60 1.42 2.82
C THR A 104 12.88 0.49 1.84
N VAL A 105 11.72 0.91 1.32
CA VAL A 105 10.99 0.16 0.30
C VAL A 105 11.87 -0.09 -0.93
N LYS A 106 12.48 0.95 -1.46
CA LYS A 106 13.36 0.85 -2.63
C LYS A 106 14.57 -0.03 -2.37
N LYS A 107 15.20 0.11 -1.22
CA LYS A 107 16.40 -0.64 -0.83
C LYS A 107 16.10 -2.14 -0.69
N SER A 108 14.91 -2.52 -0.24
CA SER A 108 14.53 -3.92 -0.11
C SER A 108 14.39 -4.61 -1.48
N LEU A 109 14.03 -3.88 -2.52
CA LEU A 109 13.78 -4.41 -3.86
C LEU A 109 14.93 -4.21 -4.84
N LEU A 110 15.66 -3.10 -4.71
CA LEU A 110 16.75 -2.75 -5.62
C LEU A 110 17.83 -1.96 -4.87
N VAL A 111 17.84 -0.63 -4.99
CA VAL A 111 18.73 0.27 -4.25
C VAL A 111 17.94 1.47 -3.74
N GLY A 112 18.39 2.09 -2.64
CA GLY A 112 17.63 3.14 -1.96
C GLY A 112 17.35 4.40 -2.80
N ASN A 113 18.18 4.68 -3.80
CA ASN A 113 17.99 5.81 -4.71
C ASN A 113 17.38 5.42 -6.07
N ALA A 114 16.83 4.22 -6.20
CA ALA A 114 16.19 3.78 -7.43
C ALA A 114 14.99 4.65 -7.78
N THR A 115 14.70 4.80 -9.08
CA THR A 115 13.50 5.49 -9.52
C THR A 115 12.28 4.58 -9.32
N LYS A 116 11.10 5.17 -9.22
CA LYS A 116 9.85 4.41 -9.14
C LYS A 116 9.66 3.50 -10.37
N GLU A 117 10.06 3.98 -11.54
CA GLU A 117 10.00 3.18 -12.76
C GLU A 117 10.93 1.97 -12.70
N ALA A 118 12.15 2.11 -12.18
CA ALA A 118 13.08 1.00 -12.01
C ALA A 118 12.54 -0.06 -11.06
N ILE A 119 11.93 0.37 -9.94
CA ILE A 119 11.27 -0.52 -8.98
C ILE A 119 10.12 -1.27 -9.65
N ARG A 120 9.26 -0.57 -10.39
CA ARG A 120 8.14 -1.20 -11.10
C ARG A 120 8.61 -2.24 -12.10
N LYS A 121 9.65 -1.94 -12.88
CA LYS A 121 10.23 -2.90 -13.83
C LYS A 121 10.78 -4.13 -13.14
N GLU A 122 11.40 -3.96 -11.99
CA GLU A 122 11.93 -5.09 -11.19
C GLU A 122 10.79 -5.99 -10.70
N ILE A 123 9.68 -5.40 -10.28
CA ILE A 123 8.48 -6.15 -9.89
C ILE A 123 7.90 -6.89 -11.09
N GLU A 124 7.76 -6.23 -12.22
CA GLU A 124 7.17 -6.81 -13.45
C GLU A 124 7.98 -8.00 -13.98
N LYS A 125 9.30 -8.01 -13.78
CA LYS A 125 10.13 -9.17 -14.12
C LYS A 125 9.76 -10.41 -13.33
N LYS A 126 9.46 -10.26 -12.05
CA LYS A 126 9.14 -11.38 -11.16
C LYS A 126 7.67 -11.77 -11.20
N TYR A 127 6.81 -10.84 -11.56
CA TYR A 127 5.36 -11.02 -11.66
C TYR A 127 4.86 -10.61 -13.05
N PRO A 128 5.25 -11.32 -14.11
CA PRO A 128 4.97 -10.89 -15.50
C PRO A 128 3.49 -10.85 -15.85
N LYS A 129 2.64 -11.52 -15.08
CA LYS A 129 1.19 -11.52 -15.30
C LYS A 129 0.47 -10.35 -14.63
N ILE A 130 1.16 -9.63 -13.74
CA ILE A 130 0.58 -8.52 -13.00
C ILE A 130 0.66 -7.25 -13.84
N LYS A 131 -0.46 -6.52 -13.89
CA LYS A 131 -0.54 -5.21 -14.53
C LYS A 131 -1.05 -4.20 -13.52
N PHE A 132 -0.40 -3.04 -13.48
CA PHE A 132 -0.79 -1.92 -12.62
C PHE A 132 -1.54 -0.90 -13.45
N ASN A 133 -2.68 -0.41 -12.95
CA ASN A 133 -3.46 0.63 -13.61
C ASN A 133 -2.85 2.02 -13.42
N ASN A 134 -2.07 2.20 -12.36
CA ASN A 134 -1.42 3.46 -12.03
C ASN A 134 -0.21 3.23 -11.13
N GLU A 135 0.52 4.31 -10.84
CA GLU A 135 1.72 4.29 -10.01
C GLU A 135 1.41 3.94 -8.55
N ASP A 136 0.27 4.39 -8.02
CA ASP A 136 -0.11 4.12 -6.64
C ASP A 136 -0.35 2.62 -6.39
N GLU A 137 -0.84 1.90 -7.38
CA GLU A 137 -0.97 0.44 -7.31
C GLU A 137 0.38 -0.24 -7.25
N SER A 138 1.32 0.13 -8.12
CA SER A 138 2.68 -0.44 -8.09
C SER A 138 3.44 -0.07 -6.82
N ASP A 139 3.25 1.15 -6.31
CA ASP A 139 3.86 1.59 -5.06
C ASP A 139 3.31 0.80 -3.87
N SER A 140 2.00 0.54 -3.80
CA SER A 140 1.40 -0.31 -2.76
C SER A 140 1.92 -1.75 -2.81
N PHE A 141 2.12 -2.28 -4.01
CA PHE A 141 2.71 -3.61 -4.21
C PHE A 141 4.13 -3.67 -3.66
N ALA A 142 4.94 -2.65 -3.96
CA ALA A 142 6.32 -2.53 -3.45
C ALA A 142 6.36 -2.49 -1.91
N VAL A 143 5.44 -1.75 -1.28
CA VAL A 143 5.32 -1.69 0.18
C VAL A 143 5.05 -3.08 0.76
N GLY A 144 4.15 -3.83 0.16
CA GLY A 144 3.84 -5.20 0.59
C GLY A 144 5.04 -6.13 0.46
N LEU A 145 5.77 -6.08 -0.65
CA LEU A 145 6.99 -6.87 -0.83
C LEU A 145 8.04 -6.49 0.21
N CYS A 146 8.21 -5.21 0.49
CA CYS A 146 9.12 -4.74 1.53
C CYS A 146 8.79 -5.37 2.89
N HIS A 147 7.51 -5.34 3.27
CA HIS A 147 7.04 -5.95 4.52
C HIS A 147 7.31 -7.46 4.56
N LEU A 148 7.01 -8.17 3.49
CA LEU A 148 7.26 -9.61 3.40
C LEU A 148 8.76 -9.94 3.51
N ILE A 149 9.62 -9.13 2.92
CA ILE A 149 11.08 -9.28 3.02
C ILE A 149 11.56 -9.00 4.44
N GLU A 150 11.15 -7.87 5.03
CA GLU A 150 11.64 -7.40 6.34
C GLU A 150 11.10 -8.22 7.51
N LYS A 151 9.85 -8.69 7.45
CA LYS A 151 9.16 -9.33 8.58
C LYS A 151 8.88 -10.81 8.39
N HIS A 152 8.81 -11.30 7.18
CA HIS A 152 8.40 -12.67 6.88
C HIS A 152 9.44 -13.49 6.11
N GLY A 153 10.66 -13.00 6.01
CA GLY A 153 11.78 -13.74 5.43
C GLY A 153 11.65 -14.04 3.96
N MET A 154 10.83 -13.29 3.24
CA MET A 154 10.72 -13.46 1.78
C MET A 154 12.07 -13.19 1.13
N LYS A 155 12.51 -14.10 0.26
CA LYS A 155 13.73 -13.93 -0.52
C LYS A 155 13.39 -13.22 -1.84
N TRP A 156 14.02 -12.08 -2.06
CA TRP A 156 13.77 -11.28 -3.27
C TRP A 156 14.84 -11.53 -4.34
N ARG A 157 16.08 -11.80 -3.93
CA ARG A 157 17.22 -12.03 -4.82
C ARG A 157 17.88 -13.38 -4.56
#